data_c2358ad6bf9158e2d35dcb852b86e046
#
_entry.id   c2358ad6bf9158e2d35dcb852b86e046
#
_cell.length_a   1.000
_cell.length_b   1.000
_cell.length_c   1.000
_cell.angle_alpha   90.00
_cell.angle_beta   90.00
_cell.angle_gamma   90.00
#
_symmetry.space_group_name_H-M   'P 1'
#
loop_
_entity.id
_entity.type
_entity.pdbx_description
1 polymer ?
#
loop_
_entity_poly.entity_id
_entity_poly.type
_entity_poly.pdbx_seq_one_letter_code
_entity_poly.pdbx_strand_id
1 'polypeptide(L)'
;LLPPAALRLEAVALDRLSKLGLKTIGSFIKMPTTALRRRFGQHLLKRIAQALGEEMEIMDPVIPVVPYQERLPCLEPIRTVEGIEIAIKTLLEMLCERLQQESKGLRRCELSCYRLDGLIEKIQIGTSKPSRNTLHLFKLFENKIVEIEPDLGIELFVLEASIVEELQSTQDALWTISSAKESAIAELLDRLAGRTGEQAIHRYLPEAHYWPERSFKTAVSLNEKPTTEWRTDLPRPLHILPVPELIQVSVPLPDYPPLLFIYKKKRHAIKKADGPERIEQEWWITDGLYRDYYCVEDEEGARYWLFRSGDYNTDNPQWFIHGFFT
;
A
#
# COMPACT_ATOMS: atom_id res chain seq x y z
N LEU A 1 -0.19 -6.16 50.62
CA LEU A 1 1.18 -6.67 50.69
C LEU A 1 1.75 -6.68 49.27
N LEU A 2 2.43 -5.55 48.85
CA LEU A 2 2.97 -5.38 47.49
C LEU A 2 4.32 -6.13 47.37
N PRO A 3 4.61 -6.76 46.22
CA PRO A 3 5.90 -7.36 45.93
C PRO A 3 6.98 -6.27 45.69
N PRO A 4 8.29 -6.59 45.90
CA PRO A 4 9.39 -5.62 45.70
C PRO A 4 9.45 -5.04 44.27
N ALA A 5 8.96 -5.78 43.26
CA ALA A 5 8.86 -5.33 41.89
C ALA A 5 8.01 -4.04 41.72
N ALA A 6 7.05 -3.81 42.61
CA ALA A 6 6.25 -2.58 42.62
C ALA A 6 7.07 -1.30 42.83
N LEU A 7 8.28 -1.41 43.42
CA LEU A 7 9.22 -0.31 43.57
C LEU A 7 10.04 -0.02 42.29
N ARG A 8 9.79 -0.72 41.18
CA ARG A 8 10.51 -0.57 39.90
C ARG A 8 12.03 -0.72 40.07
N LEU A 9 12.43 -1.74 40.82
CA LEU A 9 13.84 -2.06 41.04
C LEU A 9 14.42 -2.86 39.87
N GLU A 10 15.73 -2.76 39.72
CA GLU A 10 16.46 -3.57 38.76
C GLU A 10 16.38 -5.08 39.08
N ALA A 11 16.46 -5.93 38.03
CA ALA A 11 16.33 -7.39 38.16
C ALA A 11 17.33 -7.98 39.18
N VAL A 12 18.55 -7.47 39.23
CA VAL A 12 19.59 -7.90 40.16
C VAL A 12 19.21 -7.64 41.63
N ALA A 13 18.57 -6.48 41.88
CA ALA A 13 18.10 -6.15 43.24
C ALA A 13 16.90 -7.04 43.66
N LEU A 14 15.99 -7.31 42.70
CA LEU A 14 14.85 -8.21 42.93
C LEU A 14 15.29 -9.65 43.26
N ASP A 15 16.26 -10.18 42.50
CA ASP A 15 16.82 -11.52 42.73
C ASP A 15 17.50 -11.61 44.12
N ARG A 16 18.28 -10.59 44.50
CA ARG A 16 18.90 -10.52 45.84
C ARG A 16 17.87 -10.46 46.96
N LEU A 17 16.81 -9.66 46.81
CA LEU A 17 15.72 -9.60 47.79
C LEU A 17 15.01 -10.96 47.92
N SER A 18 14.75 -11.61 46.81
CA SER A 18 14.13 -12.94 46.78
C SER A 18 15.00 -13.99 47.49
N LYS A 19 16.32 -14.03 47.23
CA LYS A 19 17.28 -14.94 47.86
C LYS A 19 17.39 -14.73 49.38
N LEU A 20 17.12 -13.51 49.86
CA LEU A 20 17.10 -13.18 51.30
C LEU A 20 15.71 -13.40 51.92
N GLY A 21 14.74 -13.94 51.18
CA GLY A 21 13.37 -14.16 51.68
C GLY A 21 12.53 -12.91 51.84
N LEU A 22 12.98 -11.74 51.31
CA LEU A 22 12.29 -10.46 51.42
C LEU A 22 11.28 -10.33 50.28
N LYS A 23 10.21 -11.10 50.32
CA LYS A 23 9.23 -11.24 49.25
C LYS A 23 8.18 -10.12 49.18
N THR A 24 8.11 -9.25 50.17
CA THR A 24 7.15 -8.14 50.27
C THR A 24 7.85 -6.84 50.66
N ILE A 25 7.36 -5.70 50.21
CA ILE A 25 7.88 -4.37 50.62
C ILE A 25 7.79 -4.20 52.14
N GLY A 26 6.70 -4.68 52.75
CA GLY A 26 6.51 -4.60 54.19
C GLY A 26 7.55 -5.35 55.03
N SER A 27 8.24 -6.37 54.43
CA SER A 27 9.27 -7.12 55.13
C SER A 27 10.58 -6.39 55.33
N PHE A 28 10.87 -5.38 54.52
CA PHE A 28 12.14 -4.62 54.56
C PHE A 28 12.00 -3.10 54.72
N ILE A 29 10.80 -2.54 54.52
CA ILE A 29 10.60 -1.07 54.60
C ILE A 29 10.96 -0.48 55.98
N LYS A 30 10.81 -1.28 57.06
CA LYS A 30 11.13 -0.87 58.42
C LYS A 30 12.57 -1.22 58.86
N MET A 31 13.38 -1.81 57.98
CA MET A 31 14.77 -2.11 58.28
C MET A 31 15.64 -0.86 58.34
N PRO A 32 16.75 -0.87 59.13
CA PRO A 32 17.64 0.27 59.19
C PRO A 32 18.18 0.65 57.81
N THR A 33 18.11 1.93 57.47
CA THR A 33 18.53 2.47 56.19
C THR A 33 20.00 2.18 55.88
N THR A 34 20.85 2.14 56.94
CA THR A 34 22.27 1.80 56.77
C THR A 34 22.49 0.34 56.33
N ALA A 35 21.67 -0.58 56.79
CA ALA A 35 21.72 -1.98 56.37
C ALA A 35 21.23 -2.19 54.94
N LEU A 36 20.14 -1.51 54.56
CA LEU A 36 19.61 -1.51 53.18
C LEU A 36 20.59 -0.89 52.23
N ARG A 37 21.16 0.30 52.54
CA ARG A 37 22.16 0.99 51.72
C ARG A 37 23.40 0.13 51.45
N ARG A 38 23.91 -0.56 52.48
CA ARG A 38 25.12 -1.41 52.34
C ARG A 38 24.89 -2.60 51.41
N ARG A 39 23.68 -3.15 51.37
CA ARG A 39 23.36 -4.36 50.61
C ARG A 39 22.80 -4.11 49.23
N PHE A 40 21.99 -3.06 49.08
CA PHE A 40 21.22 -2.78 47.86
C PHE A 40 21.55 -1.43 47.22
N GLY A 41 22.42 -0.65 47.85
CA GLY A 41 22.78 0.67 47.33
C GLY A 41 21.76 1.76 47.66
N GLN A 42 22.05 2.95 47.15
CA GLN A 42 21.23 4.14 47.38
C GLN A 42 19.92 4.14 46.56
N HIS A 43 19.91 3.40 45.45
CA HIS A 43 18.77 3.34 44.55
C HIS A 43 17.53 2.74 45.23
N LEU A 44 17.68 1.65 46.00
CA LEU A 44 16.58 1.07 46.75
C LEU A 44 15.96 2.08 47.76
N LEU A 45 16.81 2.79 48.48
CA LEU A 45 16.34 3.80 49.45
C LEU A 45 15.60 4.95 48.75
N LYS A 46 16.12 5.43 47.64
CA LYS A 46 15.45 6.44 46.84
C LYS A 46 14.08 5.96 46.40
N ARG A 47 13.96 4.75 45.87
CA ARG A 47 12.67 4.18 45.44
C ARG A 47 11.69 4.00 46.61
N ILE A 48 12.17 3.66 47.82
CA ILE A 48 11.34 3.62 49.03
C ILE A 48 10.84 5.03 49.38
N ALA A 49 11.75 6.02 49.44
CA ALA A 49 11.39 7.38 49.79
C ALA A 49 10.39 7.99 48.77
N GLN A 50 10.55 7.69 47.47
CA GLN A 50 9.60 8.09 46.44
C GLN A 50 8.23 7.41 46.63
N ALA A 51 8.21 6.13 46.93
CA ALA A 51 6.96 5.39 47.18
C ALA A 51 6.22 5.85 48.46
N LEU A 52 6.94 6.41 49.43
CA LEU A 52 6.36 7.01 50.65
C LEU A 52 5.99 8.49 50.48
N GLY A 53 6.35 9.12 49.35
CA GLY A 53 6.14 10.54 49.12
C GLY A 53 7.16 11.45 49.83
N GLU A 54 8.23 10.89 50.35
CA GLU A 54 9.32 11.63 51.05
C GLU A 54 10.33 12.24 50.05
N GLU A 55 10.41 11.72 48.85
CA GLU A 55 11.26 12.23 47.74
C GLU A 55 10.43 12.33 46.47
N MET A 56 10.62 13.46 45.72
CA MET A 56 9.90 13.73 44.49
C MET A 56 10.31 12.73 43.39
N GLU A 57 9.34 12.13 42.73
CA GLU A 57 9.56 11.34 41.53
C GLU A 57 9.17 12.20 40.29
N ILE A 58 10.13 12.45 39.39
CA ILE A 58 9.84 13.08 38.10
C ILE A 58 9.16 12.04 37.24
N MET A 59 7.91 12.29 36.90
CA MET A 59 7.17 11.48 35.95
C MET A 59 7.16 12.19 34.62
N ASP A 60 7.63 11.50 33.58
CA ASP A 60 7.46 11.98 32.19
C ASP A 60 6.02 11.68 31.76
N PRO A 61 5.16 12.68 31.60
CA PRO A 61 3.81 12.45 31.18
C PRO A 61 3.80 11.94 29.73
N VAL A 62 2.95 10.96 29.43
CA VAL A 62 2.64 10.60 28.06
C VAL A 62 1.82 11.74 27.45
N ILE A 63 2.45 12.51 26.59
CA ILE A 63 1.77 13.59 25.85
C ILE A 63 1.04 12.93 24.67
N PRO A 64 -0.31 12.99 24.62
CA PRO A 64 -1.04 12.48 23.46
C PRO A 64 -0.60 13.22 22.21
N VAL A 65 -0.42 12.46 21.12
CA VAL A 65 -0.16 13.09 19.81
C VAL A 65 -1.37 13.92 19.42
N VAL A 66 -1.15 15.22 19.16
CA VAL A 66 -2.21 16.10 18.70
C VAL A 66 -2.60 15.69 17.29
N PRO A 67 -3.86 15.30 17.04
CA PRO A 67 -4.28 14.88 15.70
C PRO A 67 -4.21 16.06 14.72
N TYR A 68 -3.95 15.73 13.46
CA TYR A 68 -4.05 16.70 12.35
C TYR A 68 -5.52 16.86 11.98
N GLN A 69 -6.23 17.64 12.77
CA GLN A 69 -7.68 17.82 12.68
C GLN A 69 -8.02 19.31 12.70
N GLU A 70 -8.89 19.70 11.77
CA GLU A 70 -9.47 21.03 11.70
C GLU A 70 -10.98 20.94 11.81
N ARG A 71 -11.61 21.98 12.40
CA ARG A 71 -13.05 22.01 12.68
C ARG A 71 -13.65 23.30 12.18
N LEU A 72 -14.82 23.19 11.54
CA LEU A 72 -15.58 24.33 11.05
C LEU A 72 -17.03 24.22 11.57
N PRO A 73 -17.35 24.85 12.71
CA PRO A 73 -18.72 24.98 13.18
C PRO A 73 -19.47 25.98 12.30
N CYS A 74 -20.72 25.65 11.96
CA CYS A 74 -21.60 26.49 11.13
C CYS A 74 -22.67 27.13 12.00
N LEU A 75 -22.78 28.47 11.95
CA LEU A 75 -23.83 29.19 12.67
C LEU A 75 -25.23 28.83 12.12
N GLU A 76 -25.32 28.67 10.81
CA GLU A 76 -26.51 28.18 10.15
C GLU A 76 -26.18 26.83 9.49
N PRO A 77 -27.07 25.82 9.63
CA PRO A 77 -26.81 24.50 9.07
C PRO A 77 -26.71 24.52 7.55
N ILE A 78 -25.63 23.93 7.01
CA ILE A 78 -25.36 23.90 5.59
C ILE A 78 -26.13 22.73 4.96
N ARG A 79 -26.89 23.02 3.88
CA ARG A 79 -27.72 22.05 3.14
C ARG A 79 -27.36 21.96 1.67
N THR A 80 -26.57 22.88 1.15
CA THR A 80 -26.26 22.96 -0.27
C THR A 80 -24.89 22.38 -0.59
N VAL A 81 -24.74 21.83 -1.77
CA VAL A 81 -23.47 21.27 -2.26
C VAL A 81 -22.39 22.35 -2.28
N GLU A 82 -22.73 23.55 -2.74
CA GLU A 82 -21.82 24.70 -2.77
C GLU A 82 -21.32 25.07 -1.37
N GLY A 83 -22.22 25.02 -0.36
CA GLY A 83 -21.84 25.26 1.04
C GLY A 83 -20.87 24.21 1.57
N ILE A 84 -21.11 22.94 1.25
CA ILE A 84 -20.21 21.84 1.61
C ILE A 84 -18.84 22.01 0.92
N GLU A 85 -18.80 22.39 -0.36
CA GLU A 85 -17.57 22.66 -1.08
C GLU A 85 -16.74 23.77 -0.45
N ILE A 86 -17.40 24.88 -0.05
CA ILE A 86 -16.74 26.00 0.63
C ILE A 86 -16.16 25.54 1.97
N ALA A 87 -16.92 24.77 2.74
CA ALA A 87 -16.46 24.22 4.02
C ALA A 87 -15.22 23.32 3.85
N ILE A 88 -15.24 22.42 2.85
CA ILE A 88 -14.10 21.56 2.54
C ILE A 88 -12.87 22.38 2.13
N LYS A 89 -13.02 23.37 1.25
CA LYS A 89 -11.91 24.25 0.81
C LYS A 89 -11.28 24.95 2.00
N THR A 90 -12.09 25.56 2.86
CA THR A 90 -11.63 26.27 4.06
C THR A 90 -10.86 25.32 5.00
N LEU A 91 -11.40 24.14 5.27
CA LEU A 91 -10.74 23.15 6.13
C LEU A 91 -9.43 22.61 5.53
N LEU A 92 -9.40 22.39 4.22
CA LEU A 92 -8.18 21.97 3.52
C LEU A 92 -7.10 23.05 3.56
N GLU A 93 -7.46 24.31 3.40
CA GLU A 93 -6.51 25.44 3.51
C GLU A 93 -5.89 25.48 4.91
N MET A 94 -6.69 25.42 5.96
CA MET A 94 -6.21 25.42 7.35
C MET A 94 -5.30 24.19 7.62
N LEU A 95 -5.74 23.01 7.24
CA LEU A 95 -4.99 21.77 7.46
C LEU A 95 -3.67 21.76 6.68
N CYS A 96 -3.70 22.16 5.41
CA CYS A 96 -2.50 22.18 4.55
C CYS A 96 -1.49 23.25 4.99
N GLU A 97 -1.95 24.39 5.52
CA GLU A 97 -1.07 25.40 6.11
C GLU A 97 -0.32 24.84 7.32
N ARG A 98 -1.00 24.15 8.22
CA ARG A 98 -0.38 23.48 9.37
C ARG A 98 0.61 22.41 8.93
N LEU A 99 0.24 21.57 7.95
CA LEU A 99 1.13 20.56 7.38
C LEU A 99 2.36 21.17 6.72
N GLN A 100 2.22 22.35 6.11
CA GLN A 100 3.33 23.07 5.51
C GLN A 100 4.33 23.56 6.56
N GLN A 101 3.86 24.10 7.68
CA GLN A 101 4.70 24.55 8.78
C GLN A 101 5.53 23.41 9.38
N GLU A 102 4.98 22.17 9.38
CA GLU A 102 5.62 20.99 9.91
C GLU A 102 6.38 20.17 8.84
N SER A 103 6.49 20.67 7.59
CA SER A 103 7.13 19.97 6.46
C SER A 103 6.54 18.58 6.19
N LYS A 104 5.22 18.44 6.33
CA LYS A 104 4.48 17.19 6.15
C LYS A 104 3.49 17.26 5.00
N GLY A 105 3.00 16.10 4.59
CA GLY A 105 1.91 15.93 3.63
C GLY A 105 0.97 14.82 4.08
N LEU A 106 -0.31 14.94 3.77
CA LEU A 106 -1.29 13.93 4.10
C LEU A 106 -1.29 12.79 3.06
N ARG A 107 -1.56 11.58 3.55
CA ARG A 107 -1.76 10.36 2.76
C ARG A 107 -3.19 9.88 2.82
N ARG A 108 -3.87 10.12 3.93
CA ARG A 108 -5.27 9.77 4.11
C ARG A 108 -5.97 10.85 4.92
N CYS A 109 -7.12 11.25 4.45
CA CYS A 109 -7.92 12.29 5.08
C CYS A 109 -9.39 11.88 5.10
N GLU A 110 -10.05 12.11 6.24
CA GLU A 110 -11.47 11.85 6.45
C GLU A 110 -12.18 13.16 6.77
N LEU A 111 -13.29 13.41 6.10
CA LEU A 111 -14.24 14.45 6.44
C LEU A 111 -15.42 13.82 7.17
N SER A 112 -15.72 14.31 8.36
CA SER A 112 -16.92 13.97 9.14
C SER A 112 -17.86 15.16 9.15
N CYS A 113 -19.10 14.95 8.67
CA CYS A 113 -20.16 15.94 8.61
C CYS A 113 -21.19 15.62 9.69
N TYR A 114 -21.28 16.44 10.73
CA TYR A 114 -22.23 16.26 11.83
C TYR A 114 -23.54 16.97 11.48
N ARG A 115 -24.60 16.21 11.37
CA ARG A 115 -25.94 16.69 11.01
C ARG A 115 -26.75 17.05 12.25
N LEU A 116 -27.76 17.90 12.06
CA LEU A 116 -28.69 18.32 13.13
C LEU A 116 -29.51 17.17 13.75
N ASP A 117 -29.74 16.09 12.98
CA ASP A 117 -30.44 14.90 13.46
C ASP A 117 -29.56 13.93 14.28
N GLY A 118 -28.28 14.30 14.49
CA GLY A 118 -27.30 13.52 15.22
C GLY A 118 -26.60 12.43 14.40
N LEU A 119 -26.91 12.30 13.11
CA LEU A 119 -26.17 11.40 12.20
C LEU A 119 -24.85 12.04 11.79
N ILE A 120 -23.87 11.19 11.50
CA ILE A 120 -22.54 11.59 11.06
C ILE A 120 -22.27 10.96 9.71
N GLU A 121 -22.19 11.79 8.67
CA GLU A 121 -21.77 11.36 7.34
C GLU A 121 -20.26 11.45 7.21
N LYS A 122 -19.64 10.44 6.60
CA LYS A 122 -18.18 10.35 6.48
C LYS A 122 -17.77 10.04 5.07
N ILE A 123 -16.84 10.83 4.55
CA ILE A 123 -16.14 10.56 3.30
C ILE A 123 -14.64 10.60 3.51
N GLN A 124 -13.92 9.71 2.82
CA GLN A 124 -12.49 9.56 2.97
C GLN A 124 -11.79 9.64 1.62
N ILE A 125 -10.64 10.30 1.59
CA ILE A 125 -9.74 10.33 0.43
C ILE A 125 -8.36 9.78 0.78
N GLY A 126 -7.66 9.26 -0.24
CA GLY A 126 -6.28 8.82 -0.14
C GLY A 126 -5.44 9.35 -1.28
N THR A 127 -4.15 9.49 -1.06
CA THR A 127 -3.17 9.92 -2.06
C THR A 127 -2.05 8.89 -2.18
N SER A 128 -1.53 8.67 -3.38
CA SER A 128 -0.43 7.75 -3.66
C SER A 128 0.92 8.26 -3.15
N LYS A 129 1.07 9.59 -3.01
CA LYS A 129 2.22 10.28 -2.42
C LYS A 129 1.75 11.28 -1.38
N PRO A 130 2.57 11.60 -0.34
CA PRO A 130 2.23 12.66 0.60
C PRO A 130 1.92 13.96 -0.15
N SER A 131 0.78 14.58 0.12
CA SER A 131 0.34 15.78 -0.58
C SER A 131 -0.17 16.84 0.41
N ARG A 132 0.03 18.11 0.05
CA ARG A 132 -0.56 19.30 0.67
C ARG A 132 -1.10 20.28 -0.39
N ASN A 133 -1.32 19.76 -1.62
CA ASN A 133 -1.91 20.54 -2.69
C ASN A 133 -3.42 20.61 -2.49
N THR A 134 -3.92 21.75 -1.96
CA THR A 134 -5.34 21.97 -1.67
C THR A 134 -6.25 21.74 -2.87
N LEU A 135 -5.82 22.17 -4.07
CA LEU A 135 -6.59 21.99 -5.31
C LEU A 135 -6.74 20.51 -5.68
N HIS A 136 -5.65 19.73 -5.55
CA HIS A 136 -5.68 18.31 -5.81
C HIS A 136 -6.58 17.58 -4.80
N LEU A 137 -6.38 17.83 -3.51
CA LEU A 137 -7.16 17.23 -2.43
C LEU A 137 -8.65 17.57 -2.53
N PHE A 138 -8.97 18.81 -2.88
CA PHE A 138 -10.35 19.21 -3.12
C PHE A 138 -11.00 18.43 -4.25
N LYS A 139 -10.29 18.22 -5.39
CA LYS A 139 -10.80 17.41 -6.51
C LYS A 139 -11.06 15.95 -6.14
N LEU A 140 -10.35 15.40 -5.15
CA LEU A 140 -10.62 14.06 -4.64
C LEU A 140 -11.92 14.03 -3.82
N PHE A 141 -12.16 15.06 -3.00
CA PHE A 141 -13.41 15.20 -2.26
C PHE A 141 -14.60 15.48 -3.19
N GLU A 142 -14.44 16.32 -4.21
CA GLU A 142 -15.48 16.71 -5.17
C GLU A 142 -16.21 15.49 -5.75
N ASN A 143 -15.49 14.41 -6.07
CA ASN A 143 -16.08 13.17 -6.55
C ASN A 143 -16.93 12.42 -5.50
N LYS A 144 -16.74 12.73 -4.20
CA LYS A 144 -17.42 12.05 -3.08
C LYS A 144 -18.47 12.90 -2.37
N ILE A 145 -18.52 14.20 -2.65
CA ILE A 145 -19.54 15.10 -2.08
C ILE A 145 -20.95 14.61 -2.37
N VAL A 146 -21.16 13.95 -3.52
CA VAL A 146 -22.45 13.38 -3.93
C VAL A 146 -22.92 12.27 -2.97
N GLU A 147 -22.01 11.67 -2.21
CA GLU A 147 -22.31 10.63 -1.22
C GLU A 147 -22.85 11.24 0.10
N ILE A 148 -22.75 12.57 0.29
CA ILE A 148 -23.19 13.26 1.50
C ILE A 148 -24.65 13.67 1.35
N GLU A 149 -25.50 13.19 2.26
CA GLU A 149 -26.89 13.58 2.36
C GLU A 149 -27.10 14.59 3.51
N PRO A 150 -27.12 15.90 3.26
CA PRO A 150 -27.16 16.91 4.31
C PRO A 150 -28.49 16.98 5.07
N ASP A 151 -29.59 16.51 4.48
CA ASP A 151 -30.96 16.49 5.03
C ASP A 151 -31.35 17.78 5.77
N LEU A 152 -31.50 17.75 7.12
CA LEU A 152 -31.85 18.94 7.93
C LEU A 152 -30.71 19.97 7.98
N GLY A 153 -29.54 19.61 7.57
CA GLY A 153 -28.34 20.45 7.49
C GLY A 153 -27.21 19.97 8.38
N ILE A 154 -26.01 20.36 8.01
CA ILE A 154 -24.76 20.03 8.70
C ILE A 154 -24.36 21.22 9.56
N GLU A 155 -24.16 21.00 10.86
CA GLU A 155 -23.81 22.03 11.84
C GLU A 155 -22.31 22.09 12.14
N LEU A 156 -21.57 20.98 11.89
CA LEU A 156 -20.14 20.92 12.13
C LEU A 156 -19.46 20.03 11.09
N PHE A 157 -18.41 20.56 10.49
CA PHE A 157 -17.49 19.80 9.66
C PHE A 157 -16.19 19.57 10.43
N VAL A 158 -15.66 18.35 10.38
CA VAL A 158 -14.39 17.96 10.96
C VAL A 158 -13.57 17.27 9.90
N LEU A 159 -12.41 17.83 9.58
CA LEU A 159 -11.46 17.27 8.63
C LEU A 159 -10.25 16.74 9.39
N GLU A 160 -9.94 15.46 9.26
CA GLU A 160 -8.84 14.80 9.95
C GLU A 160 -7.91 14.10 8.98
N ALA A 161 -6.61 14.42 9.02
CA ALA A 161 -5.58 13.66 8.34
C ALA A 161 -5.12 12.51 9.22
N SER A 162 -5.66 11.31 8.99
CA SER A 162 -5.38 10.10 9.78
C SER A 162 -3.99 9.52 9.50
N ILE A 163 -3.43 9.75 8.30
CA ILE A 163 -2.08 9.34 7.93
C ILE A 163 -1.35 10.54 7.33
N VAL A 164 -0.27 10.92 8.00
CA VAL A 164 0.60 12.03 7.61
C VAL A 164 2.03 11.54 7.54
N GLU A 165 2.75 11.90 6.49
CA GLU A 165 4.14 11.53 6.25
C GLU A 165 4.99 12.78 6.04
N GLU A 166 6.31 12.66 6.25
CA GLU A 166 7.24 13.75 5.94
C GLU A 166 7.21 14.05 4.44
N LEU A 167 7.04 15.28 4.09
CA LEU A 167 7.14 15.79 2.73
C LEU A 167 8.43 16.59 2.62
N GLN A 168 9.54 15.91 2.29
CA GLN A 168 10.79 16.58 2.01
C GLN A 168 10.55 17.56 0.85
N SER A 169 10.94 18.82 1.07
CA SER A 169 11.04 19.77 -0.02
C SER A 169 12.12 19.26 -0.97
N THR A 170 11.71 18.53 -1.99
CA THR A 170 12.57 18.29 -3.14
C THR A 170 12.88 19.68 -3.70
N GLN A 171 14.11 20.09 -3.54
CA GLN A 171 14.65 21.24 -4.26
C GLN A 171 14.49 20.86 -5.73
N ASP A 172 13.44 21.36 -6.37
CA ASP A 172 13.23 21.17 -7.81
C ASP A 172 14.46 21.76 -8.46
N ALA A 173 15.41 20.89 -8.81
CA ALA A 173 16.52 21.31 -9.61
C ALA A 173 15.91 21.94 -10.86
N LEU A 174 16.26 23.17 -11.16
CA LEU A 174 15.74 24.00 -12.24
C LEU A 174 15.75 23.31 -13.63
N TRP A 175 16.29 22.11 -13.72
CA TRP A 175 16.52 21.32 -14.92
C TRP A 175 15.75 19.99 -14.99
N THR A 176 14.99 19.61 -13.96
CA THR A 176 14.25 18.33 -13.97
C THR A 176 12.77 18.53 -14.30
N ILE A 177 12.47 18.57 -15.58
CA ILE A 177 11.10 18.43 -16.14
C ILE A 177 10.43 17.12 -15.68
N SER A 178 11.19 16.15 -15.13
CA SER A 178 10.71 14.85 -14.68
C SER A 178 9.87 14.90 -13.41
N SER A 179 10.22 15.75 -12.40
CA SER A 179 9.52 15.77 -11.11
C SER A 179 8.10 16.33 -11.21
N ALA A 180 7.90 17.38 -12.01
CA ALA A 180 6.58 17.96 -12.27
C ALA A 180 5.66 16.96 -13.00
N LYS A 181 6.19 16.21 -13.97
CA LYS A 181 5.44 15.16 -14.68
C LYS A 181 5.08 13.99 -13.75
N GLU A 182 5.98 13.57 -12.88
CA GLU A 182 5.72 12.50 -11.90
C GLU A 182 4.65 12.90 -10.88
N SER A 183 4.64 14.16 -10.44
CA SER A 183 3.59 14.69 -9.56
C SER A 183 2.23 14.70 -10.26
N ALA A 184 2.17 15.18 -11.50
CA ALA A 184 0.94 15.22 -12.30
C ALA A 184 0.38 13.80 -12.58
N ILE A 185 1.26 12.81 -12.82
CA ILE A 185 0.84 11.41 -12.99
C ILE A 185 0.28 10.86 -11.67
N ALA A 186 0.94 11.12 -10.54
CA ALA A 186 0.46 10.68 -9.23
C ALA A 186 -0.94 11.26 -8.93
N GLU A 187 -1.14 12.56 -9.16
CA GLU A 187 -2.44 13.21 -8.99
C GLU A 187 -3.54 12.63 -9.91
N LEU A 188 -3.18 12.29 -11.15
CA LEU A 188 -4.09 11.62 -12.07
C LEU A 188 -4.48 10.22 -11.57
N LEU A 189 -3.50 9.43 -11.12
CA LEU A 189 -3.73 8.09 -10.57
C LEU A 189 -4.61 8.14 -9.33
N ASP A 190 -4.39 9.11 -8.42
CA ASP A 190 -5.23 9.31 -7.24
C ASP A 190 -6.69 9.61 -7.63
N ARG A 191 -6.91 10.43 -8.64
CA ARG A 191 -8.26 10.73 -9.16
C ARG A 191 -8.93 9.53 -9.80
N LEU A 192 -8.18 8.72 -10.54
CA LEU A 192 -8.68 7.47 -11.10
C LEU A 192 -9.02 6.48 -9.99
N ALA A 193 -8.12 6.31 -9.01
CA ALA A 193 -8.35 5.45 -7.84
C ALA A 193 -9.60 5.85 -7.05
N GLY A 194 -9.85 7.16 -6.90
CA GLY A 194 -11.05 7.68 -6.27
C GLY A 194 -12.36 7.31 -6.98
N ARG A 195 -12.31 7.05 -8.31
CA ARG A 195 -13.48 6.68 -9.12
C ARG A 195 -13.67 5.17 -9.30
N THR A 196 -12.56 4.44 -9.47
CA THR A 196 -12.59 3.01 -9.81
C THR A 196 -12.29 2.10 -8.63
N GLY A 197 -11.83 2.68 -7.51
CA GLY A 197 -11.27 1.97 -6.37
C GLY A 197 -9.74 1.80 -6.50
N GLU A 198 -9.05 1.84 -5.37
CA GLU A 198 -7.57 1.71 -5.32
C GLU A 198 -7.09 0.38 -5.93
N GLN A 199 -7.89 -0.68 -5.80
CA GLN A 199 -7.56 -2.02 -6.31
C GLN A 199 -7.67 -2.17 -7.83
N ALA A 200 -8.26 -1.20 -8.53
CA ALA A 200 -8.37 -1.22 -9.99
C ALA A 200 -7.09 -0.74 -10.69
N ILE A 201 -6.19 -0.08 -9.96
CA ILE A 201 -4.96 0.47 -10.52
C ILE A 201 -3.78 -0.40 -10.11
N HIS A 202 -3.19 -1.08 -11.09
CA HIS A 202 -2.03 -1.93 -10.90
C HIS A 202 -0.83 -1.40 -11.68
N ARG A 203 0.34 -1.49 -11.07
CA ARG A 203 1.62 -1.33 -11.75
C ARG A 203 2.29 -2.68 -11.81
N TYR A 204 2.72 -3.07 -13.00
CA TYR A 204 3.48 -4.29 -13.20
C TYR A 204 4.97 -3.97 -13.23
N LEU A 205 5.76 -4.81 -12.58
CA LEU A 205 7.22 -4.75 -12.56
C LEU A 205 7.79 -6.01 -13.19
N PRO A 206 8.90 -5.91 -13.95
CA PRO A 206 9.56 -7.08 -14.52
C PRO A 206 10.21 -7.93 -13.42
N GLU A 207 10.19 -9.23 -13.61
CA GLU A 207 10.93 -10.21 -12.81
C GLU A 207 11.84 -11.08 -13.67
N ALA A 208 12.95 -11.56 -13.10
CA ALA A 208 13.95 -12.36 -13.80
C ALA A 208 13.53 -13.83 -13.89
N HIS A 209 12.42 -14.08 -14.58
CA HIS A 209 11.89 -15.40 -14.86
C HIS A 209 11.82 -15.68 -16.35
N TYR A 210 12.00 -16.94 -16.74
CA TYR A 210 11.92 -17.33 -18.14
C TYR A 210 10.47 -17.46 -18.60
N TRP A 211 9.62 -18.00 -17.75
CA TRP A 211 8.23 -18.21 -18.10
C TRP A 211 7.43 -16.91 -18.10
N PRO A 212 6.66 -16.65 -19.16
CA PRO A 212 5.94 -15.38 -19.35
C PRO A 212 5.02 -15.03 -18.19
N GLU A 213 4.35 -16.01 -17.60
CA GLU A 213 3.42 -15.81 -16.47
C GLU A 213 4.14 -15.33 -15.20
N ARG A 214 5.44 -15.57 -15.09
CA ARG A 214 6.28 -15.20 -13.95
C ARG A 214 7.21 -14.04 -14.24
N SER A 215 7.29 -13.60 -15.51
CA SER A 215 8.22 -12.54 -15.94
C SER A 215 7.82 -11.15 -15.46
N PHE A 216 6.70 -11.04 -14.78
CA PHE A 216 6.24 -9.80 -14.17
C PHE A 216 5.45 -10.10 -12.89
N LYS A 217 5.43 -9.12 -11.99
CA LYS A 217 4.60 -9.12 -10.77
C LYS A 217 3.83 -7.82 -10.64
N THR A 218 2.76 -7.86 -9.87
CA THR A 218 2.08 -6.64 -9.44
C THR A 218 2.92 -5.96 -8.35
N ALA A 219 3.21 -4.67 -8.51
CA ALA A 219 3.90 -3.89 -7.53
C ALA A 219 3.08 -3.76 -6.23
N VAL A 220 3.73 -3.84 -5.09
CA VAL A 220 3.10 -3.61 -3.78
C VAL A 220 2.73 -2.13 -3.61
N SER A 221 3.52 -1.24 -4.22
CA SER A 221 3.22 0.20 -4.27
C SER A 221 3.55 0.78 -5.63
N LEU A 222 2.90 1.89 -6.00
CA LEU A 222 3.17 2.57 -7.26
C LEU A 222 4.61 3.13 -7.37
N ASN A 223 5.30 3.26 -6.25
CA ASN A 223 6.68 3.77 -6.17
C ASN A 223 7.74 2.66 -6.09
N GLU A 224 7.35 1.38 -6.07
CA GLU A 224 8.29 0.26 -6.05
C GLU A 224 9.21 0.31 -7.27
N LYS A 225 10.52 0.23 -7.04
CA LYS A 225 11.50 0.22 -8.14
C LYS A 225 11.65 -1.20 -8.68
N PRO A 226 11.74 -1.36 -10.02
CA PRO A 226 12.04 -2.65 -10.59
C PRO A 226 13.44 -3.11 -10.21
N THR A 227 13.61 -4.40 -9.99
CA THR A 227 14.91 -5.05 -9.73
C THR A 227 15.60 -5.50 -11.02
N THR A 228 14.84 -5.62 -12.12
CA THR A 228 15.30 -6.02 -13.45
C THR A 228 14.69 -5.09 -14.49
N GLU A 229 15.21 -5.14 -15.70
CA GLU A 229 14.67 -4.36 -16.83
C GLU A 229 13.66 -5.19 -17.64
N TRP A 230 12.74 -4.50 -18.29
CA TRP A 230 11.83 -5.15 -19.24
C TRP A 230 12.62 -5.67 -20.45
N ARG A 231 12.37 -6.92 -20.81
CA ARG A 231 12.88 -7.45 -22.08
C ARG A 231 12.11 -6.84 -23.23
N THR A 232 12.81 -6.12 -24.09
CA THR A 232 12.25 -5.45 -25.28
C THR A 232 12.79 -6.03 -26.60
N ASP A 233 13.64 -7.04 -26.48
CA ASP A 233 14.30 -7.73 -27.60
C ASP A 233 13.33 -8.54 -28.46
N LEU A 234 12.24 -9.04 -27.85
CA LEU A 234 11.22 -9.84 -28.53
C LEU A 234 9.81 -9.28 -28.29
N PRO A 235 8.92 -9.35 -29.30
CA PRO A 235 7.54 -8.90 -29.15
C PRO A 235 6.81 -9.78 -28.12
N ARG A 236 6.09 -9.13 -27.23
CA ARG A 236 5.23 -9.80 -26.23
C ARG A 236 3.80 -9.33 -26.38
N PRO A 237 2.81 -10.19 -26.16
CA PRO A 237 1.40 -9.79 -26.22
C PRO A 237 1.07 -8.83 -25.07
N LEU A 238 0.17 -7.89 -25.32
CA LEU A 238 -0.33 -6.99 -24.27
C LEU A 238 -1.25 -7.72 -23.27
N HIS A 239 -1.95 -8.75 -23.74
CA HIS A 239 -2.82 -9.55 -22.92
C HIS A 239 -2.30 -10.99 -22.88
N ILE A 240 -1.79 -11.40 -21.73
CA ILE A 240 -1.35 -12.77 -21.45
C ILE A 240 -2.43 -13.44 -20.60
N LEU A 241 -2.83 -14.64 -20.99
CA LEU A 241 -3.74 -15.47 -20.19
C LEU A 241 -3.02 -16.01 -18.96
N PRO A 242 -3.59 -15.86 -17.74
CA PRO A 242 -2.98 -16.41 -16.52
C PRO A 242 -2.77 -17.93 -16.57
N VAL A 243 -3.64 -18.63 -17.29
CA VAL A 243 -3.55 -20.06 -17.59
C VAL A 243 -3.72 -20.22 -19.10
N PRO A 244 -2.75 -20.79 -19.80
CA PRO A 244 -2.86 -21.06 -21.22
C PRO A 244 -4.05 -21.99 -21.54
N GLU A 245 -4.79 -21.71 -22.60
CA GLU A 245 -5.93 -22.52 -23.02
C GLU A 245 -5.54 -23.50 -24.12
N LEU A 246 -5.95 -24.78 -23.98
CA LEU A 246 -5.71 -25.82 -24.97
C LEU A 246 -6.45 -25.53 -26.27
N ILE A 247 -5.76 -25.65 -27.40
CA ILE A 247 -6.33 -25.42 -28.73
C ILE A 247 -6.02 -26.61 -29.68
N GLN A 248 -6.84 -26.72 -30.71
CA GLN A 248 -6.56 -27.66 -31.81
C GLN A 248 -5.84 -26.92 -32.91
N VAL A 249 -4.72 -27.48 -33.38
CA VAL A 249 -3.86 -26.88 -34.39
C VAL A 249 -3.62 -27.85 -35.52
N SER A 250 -3.60 -27.37 -36.77
CA SER A 250 -3.17 -28.12 -37.94
C SER A 250 -1.79 -27.66 -38.36
N VAL A 251 -0.84 -28.59 -38.40
CA VAL A 251 0.55 -28.36 -38.80
C VAL A 251 0.86 -29.25 -40.00
N PRO A 252 1.50 -28.75 -41.06
CA PRO A 252 1.80 -29.57 -42.26
C PRO A 252 2.86 -30.66 -42.01
N LEU A 253 3.84 -30.32 -41.18
CA LEU A 253 4.90 -31.22 -40.71
C LEU A 253 5.18 -30.90 -39.24
N PRO A 254 5.69 -31.86 -38.45
CA PRO A 254 5.88 -31.68 -36.99
C PRO A 254 6.65 -30.42 -36.58
N ASP A 255 7.64 -29.99 -37.40
CA ASP A 255 8.51 -28.85 -37.10
C ASP A 255 8.12 -27.53 -37.79
N TYR A 256 7.03 -27.57 -38.57
CA TYR A 256 6.57 -26.36 -39.26
C TYR A 256 5.65 -25.52 -38.41
N PRO A 257 5.62 -24.18 -38.65
CA PRO A 257 4.64 -23.32 -38.00
C PRO A 257 3.21 -23.76 -38.33
N PRO A 258 2.27 -23.46 -37.43
CA PRO A 258 0.87 -23.85 -37.63
C PRO A 258 0.25 -23.10 -38.81
N LEU A 259 -0.62 -23.80 -39.58
CA LEU A 259 -1.38 -23.25 -40.68
C LEU A 259 -2.79 -22.82 -40.27
N LEU A 260 -3.31 -23.44 -39.23
CA LEU A 260 -4.67 -23.22 -38.76
C LEU A 260 -4.80 -23.60 -37.30
N PHE A 261 -5.59 -22.85 -36.54
CA PHE A 261 -6.01 -23.26 -35.21
C PHE A 261 -7.50 -23.00 -34.96
N ILE A 262 -8.05 -23.73 -33.99
CA ILE A 262 -9.45 -23.56 -33.55
C ILE A 262 -9.44 -23.05 -32.12
N TYR A 263 -10.02 -21.86 -31.91
CA TYR A 263 -10.19 -21.24 -30.62
C TYR A 263 -11.64 -20.81 -30.40
N LYS A 264 -12.25 -21.17 -29.26
CA LYS A 264 -13.66 -20.89 -28.91
C LYS A 264 -14.63 -21.24 -30.05
N LYS A 265 -14.41 -22.40 -30.71
CA LYS A 265 -15.19 -22.90 -31.85
C LYS A 265 -15.05 -22.09 -33.14
N LYS A 266 -14.24 -21.03 -33.18
CA LYS A 266 -13.91 -20.27 -34.39
C LYS A 266 -12.62 -20.84 -34.99
N ARG A 267 -12.62 -21.01 -36.30
CA ARG A 267 -11.47 -21.44 -37.09
C ARG A 267 -10.68 -20.20 -37.53
N HIS A 268 -9.37 -20.20 -37.27
CA HIS A 268 -8.44 -19.13 -37.66
C HIS A 268 -7.42 -19.69 -38.62
N ALA A 269 -7.48 -19.32 -39.88
CA ALA A 269 -6.45 -19.60 -40.86
C ALA A 269 -5.28 -18.62 -40.66
N ILE A 270 -4.06 -19.15 -40.61
CA ILE A 270 -2.86 -18.37 -40.32
C ILE A 270 -2.25 -17.89 -41.63
N LYS A 271 -2.09 -16.58 -41.75
CA LYS A 271 -1.45 -15.92 -42.88
C LYS A 271 0.06 -15.76 -42.70
N LYS A 272 0.48 -15.49 -41.44
CA LYS A 272 1.89 -15.30 -41.07
C LYS A 272 2.15 -15.95 -39.73
N ALA A 273 3.33 -16.57 -39.60
CA ALA A 273 3.80 -17.14 -38.33
C ALA A 273 5.29 -16.85 -38.18
N ASP A 274 5.65 -16.21 -37.07
CA ASP A 274 7.02 -15.94 -36.66
C ASP A 274 7.38 -16.80 -35.45
N GLY A 275 8.50 -17.49 -35.50
CA GLY A 275 8.95 -18.42 -34.45
C GLY A 275 9.63 -19.67 -35.03
N PRO A 276 9.94 -20.69 -34.22
CA PRO A 276 9.65 -20.76 -32.79
C PRO A 276 10.63 -19.99 -31.90
N GLU A 277 10.12 -19.39 -30.84
CA GLU A 277 10.93 -18.98 -29.72
C GLU A 277 10.85 -20.06 -28.64
N ARG A 278 11.96 -20.73 -28.36
CA ARG A 278 11.99 -21.75 -27.30
C ARG A 278 12.20 -21.12 -25.95
N ILE A 279 11.28 -21.36 -25.03
CA ILE A 279 11.38 -20.97 -23.62
C ILE A 279 11.48 -22.26 -22.80
N GLU A 280 12.64 -22.42 -22.16
CA GLU A 280 12.88 -23.57 -21.30
C GLU A 280 12.15 -23.40 -19.96
N GLN A 281 11.88 -24.53 -19.33
CA GLN A 281 11.29 -24.51 -17.99
C GLN A 281 12.32 -24.06 -16.95
N GLU A 282 11.79 -23.58 -15.85
CA GLU A 282 12.56 -23.25 -14.64
C GLU A 282 12.59 -24.50 -13.75
N TRP A 283 13.42 -25.49 -14.13
CA TRP A 283 13.50 -26.80 -13.47
C TRP A 283 13.79 -26.74 -11.97
N TRP A 284 14.34 -25.61 -11.48
CA TRP A 284 14.58 -25.36 -10.07
C TRP A 284 13.32 -24.90 -9.30
N ILE A 285 12.22 -24.61 -10.00
CA ILE A 285 10.94 -24.18 -9.40
C ILE A 285 9.87 -25.26 -9.60
N THR A 286 9.72 -25.75 -10.84
CA THR A 286 8.70 -26.73 -11.20
C THR A 286 9.20 -27.64 -12.30
N ASP A 287 8.81 -28.93 -12.24
CA ASP A 287 8.98 -29.83 -13.37
C ASP A 287 8.00 -29.47 -14.48
N GLY A 288 8.42 -29.61 -15.73
CA GLY A 288 7.57 -29.32 -16.88
C GLY A 288 8.31 -29.55 -18.21
N LEU A 289 7.65 -29.24 -19.30
CA LEU A 289 8.20 -29.31 -20.63
C LEU A 289 8.53 -27.92 -21.14
N TYR A 290 9.56 -27.78 -21.97
CA TYR A 290 9.83 -26.54 -22.67
C TYR A 290 8.66 -26.17 -23.60
N ARG A 291 8.56 -24.87 -23.94
CA ARG A 291 7.51 -24.31 -24.79
C ARG A 291 8.11 -23.63 -26.00
N ASP A 292 7.66 -24.02 -27.18
CA ASP A 292 8.02 -23.37 -28.44
C ASP A 292 6.92 -22.41 -28.84
N TYR A 293 7.20 -21.11 -28.69
CA TYR A 293 6.24 -20.03 -28.94
C TYR A 293 6.27 -19.55 -30.37
N TYR A 294 5.08 -19.25 -30.91
CA TYR A 294 4.85 -18.67 -32.23
C TYR A 294 3.96 -17.42 -32.11
N CYS A 295 4.39 -16.33 -32.74
CA CYS A 295 3.52 -15.18 -32.97
C CYS A 295 2.84 -15.42 -34.33
N VAL A 296 1.52 -15.60 -34.33
CA VAL A 296 0.77 -15.87 -35.55
C VAL A 296 -0.22 -14.75 -35.85
N GLU A 297 -0.41 -14.44 -37.14
CA GLU A 297 -1.38 -13.51 -37.67
C GLU A 297 -2.39 -14.26 -38.52
N ASP A 298 -3.69 -14.09 -38.26
CA ASP A 298 -4.74 -14.71 -39.03
C ASP A 298 -5.10 -13.86 -40.28
N GLU A 299 -6.02 -14.36 -41.10
CA GLU A 299 -6.48 -13.67 -42.32
C GLU A 299 -7.22 -12.37 -42.03
N GLU A 300 -7.78 -12.21 -40.81
CA GLU A 300 -8.45 -11.01 -40.35
C GLU A 300 -7.46 -9.94 -39.80
N GLY A 301 -6.16 -10.27 -39.72
CA GLY A 301 -5.09 -9.42 -39.19
C GLY A 301 -4.95 -9.46 -37.67
N ALA A 302 -5.70 -10.30 -36.97
CA ALA A 302 -5.56 -10.49 -35.54
C ALA A 302 -4.32 -11.34 -35.22
N ARG A 303 -3.58 -10.95 -34.18
CA ARG A 303 -2.34 -11.60 -33.81
C ARG A 303 -2.47 -12.32 -32.48
N TYR A 304 -1.96 -13.58 -32.44
CA TYR A 304 -2.08 -14.49 -31.31
C TYR A 304 -0.71 -15.04 -30.92
N TRP A 305 -0.53 -15.32 -29.65
CA TRP A 305 0.66 -15.98 -29.13
C TRP A 305 0.32 -17.42 -28.77
N LEU A 306 0.77 -18.34 -29.63
CA LEU A 306 0.53 -19.76 -29.48
C LEU A 306 1.81 -20.44 -29.04
N PHE A 307 1.72 -21.53 -28.29
CA PHE A 307 2.88 -22.37 -28.07
C PHE A 307 2.54 -23.84 -28.15
N ARG A 308 3.55 -24.62 -28.52
CA ARG A 308 3.57 -26.05 -28.42
C ARG A 308 4.34 -26.45 -27.16
N SER A 309 3.80 -27.40 -26.39
CA SER A 309 4.43 -27.97 -25.20
C SER A 309 5.06 -29.33 -25.54
N GLY A 310 6.34 -29.49 -25.22
CA GLY A 310 7.06 -30.74 -25.34
C GLY A 310 7.75 -30.97 -26.68
N ASP A 311 8.42 -32.16 -26.79
CA ASP A 311 9.23 -32.57 -27.94
C ASP A 311 8.37 -33.20 -29.05
N TYR A 312 8.91 -33.19 -30.28
CA TYR A 312 8.33 -33.88 -31.45
C TYR A 312 8.24 -35.41 -31.27
N ASN A 313 9.12 -35.96 -30.44
CA ASN A 313 9.17 -37.38 -30.17
C ASN A 313 8.12 -37.85 -29.15
N THR A 314 7.35 -36.94 -28.58
CA THR A 314 6.20 -37.29 -27.75
C THR A 314 4.99 -37.57 -28.63
N ASP A 315 4.30 -38.66 -28.40
CA ASP A 315 3.20 -39.20 -29.23
C ASP A 315 2.01 -38.20 -29.44
N ASN A 316 1.98 -37.07 -28.77
CA ASN A 316 0.92 -36.05 -28.95
C ASN A 316 1.34 -34.67 -28.45
N PRO A 317 2.01 -33.80 -29.24
CA PRO A 317 2.36 -32.44 -28.84
C PRO A 317 1.09 -31.62 -28.64
N GLN A 318 0.94 -31.03 -27.45
CA GLN A 318 -0.20 -30.19 -27.12
C GLN A 318 0.06 -28.74 -27.49
N TRP A 319 -0.94 -28.08 -28.06
CA TRP A 319 -0.90 -26.68 -28.42
C TRP A 319 -1.80 -25.85 -27.54
N PHE A 320 -1.31 -24.64 -27.21
CA PHE A 320 -2.01 -23.71 -26.33
C PHE A 320 -2.00 -22.30 -26.92
N ILE A 321 -3.07 -21.56 -26.67
CA ILE A 321 -3.08 -20.12 -26.81
C ILE A 321 -2.74 -19.49 -25.47
N HIS A 322 -1.81 -18.52 -25.47
CA HIS A 322 -1.31 -17.90 -24.26
C HIS A 322 -1.51 -16.39 -24.21
N GLY A 323 -1.69 -15.72 -25.36
CA GLY A 323 -1.86 -14.29 -25.38
C GLY A 323 -2.38 -13.72 -26.69
N PHE A 324 -2.74 -12.45 -26.63
CA PHE A 324 -3.30 -11.67 -27.72
C PHE A 324 -2.48 -10.40 -27.92
N PHE A 325 -2.06 -10.15 -29.15
CA PHE A 325 -1.51 -8.87 -29.56
C PHE A 325 -2.65 -7.96 -29.98
N THR A 326 -2.49 -6.68 -29.83
CA THR A 326 -3.45 -5.69 -30.34
C THR A 326 -3.13 -5.34 -31.77
#